data_d6c0872a1f0ed22585819e0720c3dc61
#
_entry.id   d6c0872a1f0ed22585819e0720c3dc61
#
_cell.length_a   1.000
_cell.length_b   1.000
_cell.length_c   1.000
_cell.angle_alpha   90.00
_cell.angle_beta   90.00
_cell.angle_gamma   90.00
#
_symmetry.space_group_name_H-M   'P 1'
#
loop_
_entity.id
_entity.type
_entity.pdbx_description
1 polymer ?
#
loop_
_entity_poly.entity_id
_entity_poly.type
_entity_poly.pdbx_seq_one_letter_code
_entity_poly.pdbx_strand_id
1 'polypeptide(L)'
;MLEETLAWINRNLAHPVVELSNGHLINGQEVPDIALREILSNALVHRSLNPKADTEEVRVRIFPDRISVENPGGLYGITLQRLQEYGERSRVNDRLYDVCTHVTTPDDGYRVIEGEGSGIYTAQEAVRQAGLKPIQFVDGVIRFTAIISREPLDGARAADVGSPQQKSEVDPRQSSSTVPGNRQEAVLLSLRSLRHPAGIDDIMGALPGPFAELRKPQVRYVLTKLLQEGVIVREGGRGNRNTTYRLA
;
A
#
# COMPACT_ATOMS: atom_id res chain seq x y z
N MET A 1 20.85 2.23 -1.62
CA MET A 1 20.57 2.06 -0.17
C MET A 1 19.15 1.58 0.10
N LEU A 2 18.05 2.28 -0.29
CA LEU A 2 16.67 1.78 -0.06
C LEU A 2 16.45 0.40 -0.69
N GLU A 3 16.68 0.26 -1.99
CA GLU A 3 16.49 -0.99 -2.73
C GLU A 3 17.38 -2.13 -2.20
N GLU A 4 18.62 -1.84 -1.89
CA GLU A 4 19.55 -2.82 -1.29
C GLU A 4 19.08 -3.30 0.07
N THR A 5 18.51 -2.38 0.89
CA THR A 5 17.94 -2.74 2.19
C THR A 5 16.69 -3.60 2.03
N LEU A 6 15.80 -3.26 1.09
CA LEU A 6 14.63 -4.07 0.75
C LEU A 6 15.04 -5.47 0.27
N ALA A 7 16.00 -5.54 -0.65
CA ALA A 7 16.52 -6.82 -1.14
C ALA A 7 17.18 -7.64 -0.02
N TRP A 8 17.87 -6.98 0.93
CA TRP A 8 18.43 -7.66 2.09
C TRP A 8 17.34 -8.20 3.02
N ILE A 9 16.31 -7.41 3.33
CA ILE A 9 15.17 -7.85 4.14
C ILE A 9 14.51 -9.06 3.49
N ASN A 10 14.16 -8.97 2.21
CA ASN A 10 13.46 -10.03 1.48
C ASN A 10 14.26 -11.34 1.44
N ARG A 11 15.60 -11.28 1.32
CA ARG A 11 16.44 -12.48 1.41
C ARG A 11 16.45 -13.15 2.80
N ASN A 12 16.07 -12.42 3.84
CA ASN A 12 16.03 -12.90 5.23
C ASN A 12 14.60 -13.19 5.76
N LEU A 13 13.59 -13.01 4.92
CA LEU A 13 12.21 -13.38 5.21
C LEU A 13 11.86 -14.75 4.61
N ALA A 14 10.83 -15.38 5.14
CA ALA A 14 10.28 -16.58 4.56
C ALA A 14 9.47 -16.26 3.28
N HIS A 15 9.50 -17.20 2.34
CA HIS A 15 8.71 -17.11 1.11
C HIS A 15 7.70 -18.28 1.11
N PRO A 16 6.55 -18.13 1.77
CA PRO A 16 5.55 -19.18 1.80
C PRO A 16 5.08 -19.49 0.37
N VAL A 17 4.90 -20.77 0.06
CA VAL A 17 4.31 -21.16 -1.21
C VAL A 17 2.82 -20.91 -1.16
N VAL A 18 2.31 -20.14 -2.12
CA VAL A 18 0.89 -19.78 -2.24
C VAL A 18 0.36 -20.39 -3.53
N GLU A 19 -0.75 -21.12 -3.43
CA GLU A 19 -1.47 -21.64 -4.58
C GLU A 19 -2.44 -20.59 -5.12
N LEU A 20 -2.33 -20.30 -6.40
CA LEU A 20 -3.26 -19.42 -7.10
C LEU A 20 -4.54 -20.18 -7.50
N SER A 21 -5.62 -19.45 -7.73
CA SER A 21 -6.92 -20.01 -8.14
C SER A 21 -6.88 -20.86 -9.42
N ASN A 22 -5.82 -20.72 -10.23
CA ASN A 22 -5.58 -21.51 -11.43
C ASN A 22 -4.70 -22.76 -11.18
N GLY A 23 -4.39 -23.08 -9.92
CA GLY A 23 -3.58 -24.23 -9.51
C GLY A 23 -2.06 -24.03 -9.63
N HIS A 24 -1.58 -22.84 -10.04
CA HIS A 24 -0.16 -22.54 -10.04
C HIS A 24 0.34 -22.17 -8.65
N LEU A 25 1.56 -22.60 -8.32
CA LEU A 25 2.24 -22.25 -7.09
C LEU A 25 3.17 -21.06 -7.34
N ILE A 26 3.10 -20.06 -6.47
CA ILE A 26 4.02 -18.92 -6.46
C ILE A 26 4.68 -18.79 -5.08
N ASN A 27 5.86 -18.18 -5.07
CA ASN A 27 6.46 -17.75 -3.82
C ASN A 27 5.74 -16.49 -3.33
N GLY A 28 5.03 -16.61 -2.24
CA GLY A 28 4.40 -15.47 -1.56
C GLY A 28 5.43 -14.65 -0.78
N GLN A 29 4.97 -13.55 -0.25
CA GLN A 29 5.75 -12.69 0.64
C GLN A 29 5.22 -12.82 2.06
N GLU A 30 6.11 -12.99 3.02
CA GLU A 30 5.76 -13.04 4.44
C GLU A 30 5.26 -11.67 4.93
N VAL A 31 5.90 -10.60 4.47
CA VAL A 31 5.53 -9.21 4.72
C VAL A 31 5.43 -8.48 3.38
N PRO A 32 4.36 -7.71 3.12
CA PRO A 32 4.20 -7.00 1.86
C PRO A 32 5.33 -6.00 1.58
N ASP A 33 5.93 -6.05 0.39
CA ASP A 33 7.00 -5.14 -0.04
C ASP A 33 6.59 -3.68 0.05
N ILE A 34 5.34 -3.37 -0.27
CA ILE A 34 4.83 -2.00 -0.18
C ILE A 34 4.88 -1.47 1.26
N ALA A 35 4.59 -2.31 2.26
CA ALA A 35 4.68 -1.91 3.66
C ALA A 35 6.14 -1.68 4.09
N LEU A 36 7.05 -2.56 3.68
CA LEU A 36 8.49 -2.42 3.94
C LEU A 36 9.05 -1.15 3.28
N ARG A 37 8.73 -0.94 2.00
CA ARG A 37 9.17 0.23 1.23
C ARG A 37 8.73 1.54 1.88
N GLU A 38 7.45 1.65 2.24
CA GLU A 38 6.92 2.85 2.86
C GLU A 38 7.54 3.15 4.22
N ILE A 39 7.68 2.16 5.08
CA ILE A 39 8.30 2.34 6.40
C ILE A 39 9.77 2.72 6.28
N LEU A 40 10.52 2.08 5.37
CA LEU A 40 11.94 2.39 5.14
C LEU A 40 12.14 3.78 4.52
N SER A 41 11.35 4.12 3.51
CA SER A 41 11.39 5.44 2.87
C SER A 41 11.12 6.55 3.89
N ASN A 42 10.08 6.37 4.71
CA ASN A 42 9.77 7.31 5.79
C ASN A 42 10.92 7.42 6.81
N ALA A 43 11.51 6.30 7.21
CA ALA A 43 12.64 6.32 8.15
C ALA A 43 13.86 7.07 7.58
N LEU A 44 14.17 6.90 6.30
CA LEU A 44 15.30 7.57 5.65
C LEU A 44 15.07 9.08 5.48
N VAL A 45 13.85 9.49 5.12
CA VAL A 45 13.52 10.89 4.81
C VAL A 45 13.25 11.70 6.06
N HIS A 46 12.62 11.10 7.06
CA HIS A 46 12.23 11.79 8.29
C HIS A 46 13.22 11.59 9.45
N ARG A 47 14.40 11.00 9.20
CA ARG A 47 15.44 10.90 10.23
C ARG A 47 15.89 12.29 10.70
N SER A 48 16.27 12.40 11.95
CA SER A 48 16.91 13.62 12.43
C SER A 48 18.26 13.84 11.73
N LEU A 49 18.42 15.01 11.10
CA LEU A 49 19.67 15.48 10.49
C LEU A 49 20.40 16.50 11.39
N ASN A 50 20.05 16.53 12.68
CA ASN A 50 20.74 17.40 13.65
C ASN A 50 22.20 16.94 13.77
N PRO A 51 23.19 17.85 13.83
CA PRO A 51 24.60 17.49 14.01
C PRO A 51 24.88 16.61 15.25
N LYS A 52 24.08 16.71 16.30
CA LYS A 52 24.18 15.82 17.47
C LYS A 52 23.64 14.40 17.21
N ALA A 53 22.77 14.22 16.22
CA ALA A 53 22.23 12.93 15.78
C ALA A 53 22.96 12.37 14.55
N ASP A 54 23.98 13.06 14.06
CA ASP A 54 24.70 12.68 12.83
C ASP A 54 25.46 11.35 12.95
N THR A 55 25.79 10.95 14.19
CA THR A 55 26.37 9.63 14.49
C THR A 55 25.31 8.52 14.64
N GLU A 56 24.04 8.85 14.61
CA GLU A 56 22.98 7.87 14.75
C GLU A 56 22.45 7.45 13.38
N GLU A 57 22.28 6.16 13.19
CA GLU A 57 21.82 5.55 11.92
C GLU A 57 20.38 5.03 12.03
N VAL A 58 19.70 4.95 10.88
CA VAL A 58 18.48 4.17 10.76
C VAL A 58 18.86 2.70 10.90
N ARG A 59 18.22 1.99 11.82
CA ARG A 59 18.48 0.58 12.12
C ARG A 59 17.31 -0.28 11.74
N VAL A 60 17.61 -1.33 10.98
CA VAL A 60 16.62 -2.38 10.66
C VAL A 60 17.06 -3.66 11.36
N ARG A 61 16.15 -4.26 12.11
CA ARG A 61 16.36 -5.56 12.78
C ARG A 61 15.25 -6.52 12.44
N ILE A 62 15.62 -7.73 12.08
CA ILE A 62 14.70 -8.83 11.81
C ILE A 62 14.73 -9.76 13.01
N PHE A 63 13.57 -9.94 13.65
CA PHE A 63 13.35 -10.88 14.72
C PHE A 63 12.47 -12.03 14.22
N PRO A 64 12.36 -13.15 14.96
CA PRO A 64 11.49 -14.25 14.58
C PRO A 64 10.01 -13.85 14.41
N ASP A 65 9.54 -12.89 15.21
CA ASP A 65 8.13 -12.45 15.31
C ASP A 65 7.85 -11.08 14.69
N ARG A 66 8.89 -10.30 14.37
CA ARG A 66 8.71 -8.92 13.89
C ARG A 66 9.92 -8.38 13.13
N ILE A 67 9.69 -7.31 12.39
CA ILE A 67 10.73 -6.43 11.84
C ILE A 67 10.63 -5.09 12.56
N SER A 68 11.76 -4.59 13.08
CA SER A 68 11.85 -3.28 13.72
C SER A 68 12.66 -2.34 12.84
N VAL A 69 12.09 -1.18 12.54
CA VAL A 69 12.77 -0.08 11.86
C VAL A 69 12.87 1.09 12.84
N GLU A 70 14.08 1.40 13.27
CA GLU A 70 14.38 2.46 14.24
C GLU A 70 14.97 3.67 13.52
N ASN A 71 14.40 4.83 13.79
CA ASN A 71 14.77 6.10 13.17
C ASN A 71 15.26 7.09 14.23
N PRO A 72 16.44 7.71 14.08
CA PRO A 72 16.89 8.80 14.96
C PRO A 72 15.93 9.99 14.91
N GLY A 73 15.56 10.50 16.10
CA GLY A 73 14.57 11.56 16.29
C GLY A 73 13.17 10.98 16.56
N GLY A 74 12.36 11.77 17.26
CA GLY A 74 10.94 11.47 17.51
C GLY A 74 10.03 12.08 16.44
N LEU A 75 8.73 11.98 16.66
CA LEU A 75 7.74 12.66 15.84
C LEU A 75 7.84 14.18 16.02
N TYR A 76 7.68 14.90 14.91
CA TYR A 76 7.70 16.36 14.91
C TYR A 76 6.41 16.91 14.27
N GLY A 77 5.68 17.71 15.06
CA GLY A 77 4.48 18.39 14.55
C GLY A 77 3.26 17.51 14.27
N ILE A 78 3.33 16.22 14.62
CA ILE A 78 2.25 15.25 14.43
C ILE A 78 2.19 14.28 15.60
N THR A 79 1.00 13.80 15.95
CA THR A 79 0.81 12.76 16.97
C THR A 79 0.81 11.37 16.35
N LEU A 80 1.06 10.32 17.16
CA LEU A 80 0.96 8.92 16.73
C LEU A 80 -0.41 8.58 16.13
N GLN A 81 -1.47 9.16 16.65
CA GLN A 81 -2.81 8.95 16.11
C GLN A 81 -2.95 9.53 14.70
N ARG A 82 -2.58 10.81 14.52
CA ARG A 82 -2.67 11.50 13.24
C ARG A 82 -1.71 10.93 12.19
N LEU A 83 -0.57 10.38 12.61
CA LEU A 83 0.37 9.71 11.71
C LEU A 83 -0.28 8.58 10.89
N GLN A 84 -1.30 7.93 11.43
CA GLN A 84 -1.99 6.80 10.81
C GLN A 84 -3.20 7.23 9.96
N GLU A 85 -3.55 8.51 9.99
CA GLU A 85 -4.65 9.07 9.21
C GLU A 85 -4.19 9.38 7.78
N TYR A 86 -5.11 9.23 6.84
CA TYR A 86 -4.82 9.50 5.43
C TYR A 86 -4.62 11.00 5.18
N GLY A 87 -3.56 11.34 4.44
CA GLY A 87 -3.27 12.72 4.03
C GLY A 87 -2.54 13.57 5.07
N GLU A 88 -2.26 13.01 6.23
CA GLU A 88 -1.47 13.69 7.26
C GLU A 88 0.01 13.70 6.90
N ARG A 89 0.65 14.83 7.16
CA ARG A 89 2.06 15.05 6.80
C ARG A 89 2.81 15.70 7.95
N SER A 90 3.97 15.16 8.25
CA SER A 90 4.98 15.83 9.05
C SER A 90 6.25 15.95 8.20
N ARG A 91 6.81 17.14 8.08
CA ARG A 91 8.01 17.39 7.31
C ARG A 91 9.15 17.76 8.26
N VAL A 92 9.88 16.77 8.68
CA VAL A 92 11.10 17.01 9.51
C VAL A 92 12.21 17.60 8.66
N ASN A 93 12.36 17.14 7.44
CA ASN A 93 13.40 17.54 6.49
C ASN A 93 12.77 17.99 5.17
N ASP A 94 12.20 19.21 5.12
CA ASP A 94 11.44 19.71 3.96
C ASP A 94 12.23 19.59 2.64
N ARG A 95 13.50 20.02 2.62
CA ARG A 95 14.33 19.97 1.41
C ARG A 95 14.58 18.54 0.94
N LEU A 96 14.91 17.63 1.87
CA LEU A 96 15.14 16.23 1.53
C LEU A 96 13.85 15.58 1.03
N TYR A 97 12.74 15.87 1.71
CA TYR A 97 11.42 15.40 1.30
C TYR A 97 11.08 15.86 -0.12
N ASP A 98 11.25 17.15 -0.43
CA ASP A 98 10.95 17.70 -1.76
C ASP A 98 11.85 17.06 -2.84
N VAL A 99 13.14 16.84 -2.58
CA VAL A 99 14.03 16.12 -3.50
C VAL A 99 13.51 14.70 -3.74
N CYS A 100 13.19 13.96 -2.68
CA CYS A 100 12.75 12.56 -2.77
C CYS A 100 11.40 12.38 -3.47
N THR A 101 10.55 13.40 -3.51
CA THR A 101 9.31 13.38 -4.30
C THR A 101 9.53 13.51 -5.81
N HIS A 102 10.72 13.96 -6.24
CA HIS A 102 11.08 14.13 -7.65
C HIS A 102 12.09 13.09 -8.15
N VAL A 103 12.81 12.44 -7.24
CA VAL A 103 13.78 11.40 -7.59
C VAL A 103 13.04 10.10 -7.88
N THR A 104 13.40 9.47 -8.99
CA THR A 104 12.88 8.14 -9.38
C THR A 104 13.97 7.08 -9.26
N THR A 105 13.55 5.86 -9.01
CA THR A 105 14.45 4.69 -9.02
C THR A 105 14.98 4.45 -10.44
N PRO A 106 16.26 4.10 -10.63
CA PRO A 106 16.86 3.91 -11.96
C PRO A 106 16.21 2.76 -12.75
N ASP A 107 15.78 1.71 -12.05
CA ASP A 107 15.40 0.45 -12.67
C ASP A 107 13.94 0.46 -13.15
N ASP A 108 13.03 1.05 -12.39
CA ASP A 108 11.59 0.98 -12.65
C ASP A 108 10.92 2.36 -12.78
N GLY A 109 11.66 3.45 -12.55
CA GLY A 109 11.16 4.81 -12.67
C GLY A 109 10.15 5.23 -11.62
N TYR A 110 9.96 4.46 -10.54
CA TYR A 110 9.08 4.83 -9.44
C TYR A 110 9.68 5.92 -8.56
N ARG A 111 8.84 6.81 -8.05
CA ARG A 111 9.29 7.83 -7.09
C ARG A 111 9.69 7.18 -5.77
N VAL A 112 10.72 7.72 -5.13
CA VAL A 112 11.17 7.26 -3.81
C VAL A 112 10.07 7.51 -2.77
N ILE A 113 9.33 8.62 -2.90
CA ILE A 113 8.20 8.98 -2.05
C ILE A 113 7.05 9.50 -2.92
N GLU A 114 5.83 9.10 -2.63
CA GLU A 114 4.64 9.58 -3.35
C GLU A 114 4.28 11.04 -3.03
N GLY A 115 4.62 11.55 -1.86
CA GLY A 115 4.42 12.94 -1.48
C GLY A 115 2.98 13.30 -1.07
N GLU A 116 2.04 12.36 -1.02
CA GLU A 116 0.62 12.60 -0.74
C GLU A 116 0.22 12.41 0.73
N GLY A 117 1.16 12.02 1.62
CA GLY A 117 0.86 11.70 3.02
C GLY A 117 0.03 10.43 3.20
N SER A 118 0.09 9.53 2.21
CA SER A 118 -0.66 8.27 2.19
C SER A 118 0.20 7.06 2.61
N GLY A 119 1.52 7.20 2.70
CA GLY A 119 2.46 6.09 2.84
C GLY A 119 2.19 5.20 4.05
N ILE A 120 2.06 5.77 5.24
CA ILE A 120 1.76 5.00 6.47
C ILE A 120 0.40 4.31 6.37
N TYR A 121 -0.61 5.00 5.85
CA TYR A 121 -1.93 4.41 5.62
C TYR A 121 -1.85 3.25 4.63
N THR A 122 -1.12 3.41 3.53
CA THR A 122 -0.90 2.37 2.51
C THR A 122 -0.17 1.16 3.11
N ALA A 123 0.85 1.39 3.95
CA ALA A 123 1.56 0.32 4.65
C ALA A 123 0.64 -0.45 5.61
N GLN A 124 -0.18 0.26 6.41
CA GLN A 124 -1.16 -0.37 7.31
C GLN A 124 -2.18 -1.21 6.54
N GLU A 125 -2.70 -0.69 5.44
CA GLU A 125 -3.66 -1.41 4.61
C GLU A 125 -3.04 -2.66 3.97
N ALA A 126 -1.79 -2.59 3.52
CA ALA A 126 -1.09 -3.73 2.96
C ALA A 126 -0.89 -4.86 3.98
N VAL A 127 -0.47 -4.56 5.21
CA VAL A 127 -0.32 -5.58 6.26
C VAL A 127 -1.68 -6.16 6.68
N ARG A 128 -2.73 -5.33 6.72
CA ARG A 128 -4.10 -5.78 7.00
C ARG A 128 -4.59 -6.77 5.93
N GLN A 129 -4.37 -6.47 4.64
CA GLN A 129 -4.73 -7.35 3.53
C GLN A 129 -3.94 -8.65 3.54
N ALA A 130 -2.71 -8.62 4.02
CA ALA A 130 -1.89 -9.82 4.21
C ALA A 130 -2.28 -10.63 5.47
N GLY A 131 -3.30 -10.21 6.23
CA GLY A 131 -3.74 -10.88 7.45
C GLY A 131 -2.76 -10.75 8.62
N LEU A 132 -1.84 -9.80 8.57
CA LEU A 132 -0.87 -9.53 9.63
C LEU A 132 -1.44 -8.56 10.68
N LYS A 133 -0.85 -8.58 11.87
CA LYS A 133 -1.14 -7.58 12.92
C LYS A 133 -0.80 -6.17 12.42
N PRO A 134 -1.56 -5.13 12.81
CA PRO A 134 -1.27 -3.75 12.44
C PRO A 134 0.14 -3.32 12.81
N ILE A 135 0.75 -2.49 11.98
CA ILE A 135 2.06 -1.88 12.27
C ILE A 135 1.95 -1.04 13.54
N GLN A 136 2.82 -1.29 14.48
CA GLN A 136 2.91 -0.52 15.72
C GLN A 136 3.96 0.57 15.59
N PHE A 137 3.67 1.75 16.13
CA PHE A 137 4.58 2.88 16.17
C PHE A 137 4.86 3.28 17.61
N VAL A 138 6.12 3.49 17.92
CA VAL A 138 6.58 3.93 19.25
C VAL A 138 7.39 5.20 19.08
N ASP A 139 6.91 6.29 19.68
CA ASP A 139 7.65 7.54 19.75
C ASP A 139 8.39 7.65 21.09
N GLY A 140 9.70 7.41 21.05
CA GLY A 140 10.60 7.52 22.17
C GLY A 140 11.26 8.90 22.31
N VAL A 141 10.72 9.94 21.68
CA VAL A 141 11.22 11.33 21.66
C VAL A 141 12.56 11.49 20.92
N ILE A 142 13.58 10.71 21.28
CA ILE A 142 14.91 10.72 20.63
C ILE A 142 15.03 9.65 19.54
N ARG A 143 14.09 8.73 19.49
CA ARG A 143 14.04 7.62 18.54
C ARG A 143 12.60 7.23 18.26
N PHE A 144 12.27 7.18 16.99
CA PHE A 144 10.99 6.67 16.51
C PHE A 144 11.17 5.23 16.02
N THR A 145 10.24 4.33 16.37
CA THR A 145 10.31 2.92 15.97
C THR A 145 9.02 2.48 15.32
N ALA A 146 9.12 1.92 14.13
CA ALA A 146 8.04 1.18 13.49
C ALA A 146 8.28 -0.32 13.65
N ILE A 147 7.25 -1.06 14.04
CA ILE A 147 7.28 -2.50 14.29
C ILE A 147 6.26 -3.17 13.39
N ILE A 148 6.74 -3.96 12.44
CA ILE A 148 5.92 -4.76 11.52
C ILE A 148 5.90 -6.18 12.06
N SER A 149 4.73 -6.70 12.41
CA SER A 149 4.58 -8.09 12.87
C SER A 149 4.79 -9.06 11.70
N ARG A 150 5.43 -10.17 12.00
CA ARG A 150 5.53 -11.35 11.12
C ARG A 150 4.48 -12.41 11.46
N GLU A 151 3.72 -12.17 12.53
CA GLU A 151 2.67 -13.06 12.97
C GLU A 151 1.32 -12.65 12.39
N PRO A 152 0.48 -13.61 12.03
CA PRO A 152 -0.88 -13.34 11.59
C PRO A 152 -1.70 -12.69 12.71
N LEU A 153 -2.73 -11.97 12.32
CA LEU A 153 -3.74 -11.48 13.26
C LEU A 153 -4.42 -12.68 13.94
N ASP A 154 -4.59 -12.62 15.27
CA ASP A 154 -5.19 -13.72 16.04
C ASP A 154 -6.54 -14.14 15.46
N GLY A 155 -6.66 -15.43 15.08
CA GLY A 155 -7.81 -15.99 14.35
C GLY A 155 -7.54 -16.31 12.88
N ALA A 156 -6.54 -15.72 12.26
CA ALA A 156 -5.96 -16.17 11.00
C ALA A 156 -4.81 -17.14 11.30
N ARG A 157 -5.11 -18.34 11.79
CA ARG A 157 -4.18 -19.46 11.57
C ARG A 157 -3.91 -19.48 10.09
N ALA A 158 -2.64 -19.71 9.70
CA ALA A 158 -2.27 -19.99 8.33
C ALA A 158 -3.42 -20.74 7.71
N ALA A 159 -4.29 -19.93 7.05
CA ALA A 159 -5.56 -20.45 6.60
C ALA A 159 -5.17 -21.53 5.65
N ASP A 160 -5.45 -22.71 6.04
CA ASP A 160 -6.05 -23.73 5.23
C ASP A 160 -6.16 -23.31 3.75
N VAL A 161 -4.97 -23.16 3.15
CA VAL A 161 -4.84 -23.18 1.70
C VAL A 161 -4.80 -24.66 1.35
N GLY A 162 -5.96 -25.30 1.38
CA GLY A 162 -6.06 -26.69 0.99
C GLY A 162 -7.13 -27.48 1.70
N SER A 163 -8.39 -27.06 1.60
CA SER A 163 -9.52 -28.00 1.67
C SER A 163 -10.62 -27.51 0.74
N PRO A 164 -11.08 -28.34 -0.19
CA PRO A 164 -12.17 -27.99 -1.09
C PRO A 164 -13.45 -27.90 -0.25
N GLN A 165 -13.87 -26.69 0.07
CA GLN A 165 -15.22 -26.48 0.58
C GLN A 165 -16.21 -26.91 -0.49
N GLN A 166 -17.03 -27.87 -0.11
CA GLN A 166 -18.15 -28.39 -0.85
C GLN A 166 -18.97 -27.26 -1.47
N LYS A 167 -19.21 -27.41 -2.77
CA LYS A 167 -20.19 -26.63 -3.50
C LYS A 167 -21.56 -26.78 -2.81
N SER A 168 -21.96 -25.75 -2.09
CA SER A 168 -23.37 -25.52 -1.83
C SER A 168 -23.89 -24.72 -3.03
N GLU A 169 -24.78 -25.32 -3.77
CA GLU A 169 -25.58 -24.67 -4.81
C GLU A 169 -26.26 -23.45 -4.21
N VAL A 170 -25.86 -22.27 -4.65
CA VAL A 170 -26.56 -21.02 -4.32
C VAL A 170 -27.33 -20.60 -5.57
N ASP A 171 -28.65 -20.58 -5.39
CA ASP A 171 -29.69 -20.09 -6.29
C ASP A 171 -29.28 -18.73 -6.92
N PRO A 172 -29.36 -18.53 -8.24
CA PRO A 172 -28.86 -17.34 -8.94
C PRO A 172 -29.76 -16.10 -8.82
N ARG A 173 -30.51 -15.92 -7.74
CA ARG A 173 -31.47 -14.81 -7.59
C ARG A 173 -31.32 -13.94 -6.35
N GLN A 174 -30.10 -13.78 -5.82
CA GLN A 174 -29.86 -12.73 -4.82
C GLN A 174 -28.79 -11.78 -5.29
N SER A 175 -29.23 -10.61 -5.73
CA SER A 175 -28.42 -9.42 -5.96
C SER A 175 -27.79 -8.97 -4.63
N SER A 176 -26.61 -9.48 -4.30
CA SER A 176 -25.81 -8.99 -3.18
C SER A 176 -25.11 -7.72 -3.58
N SER A 177 -25.45 -6.61 -2.95
CA SER A 177 -24.69 -5.36 -2.94
C SER A 177 -23.35 -5.63 -2.25
N THR A 178 -22.36 -6.05 -3.02
CA THR A 178 -21.00 -6.29 -2.52
C THR A 178 -20.34 -4.93 -2.27
N VAL A 179 -20.14 -4.59 -1.00
CA VAL A 179 -19.33 -3.41 -0.63
C VAL A 179 -17.89 -3.71 -1.03
N PRO A 180 -17.25 -2.90 -1.88
CA PRO A 180 -15.89 -3.15 -2.33
C PRO A 180 -14.90 -3.09 -1.16
N GLY A 181 -13.96 -4.03 -1.12
CA GLY A 181 -12.94 -4.11 -0.07
C GLY A 181 -11.76 -3.18 -0.30
N ASN A 182 -11.55 -2.69 -1.52
CA ASN A 182 -10.45 -1.82 -1.88
C ASN A 182 -10.80 -0.85 -3.03
N ARG A 183 -9.90 0.13 -3.28
CA ARG A 183 -10.09 1.15 -4.33
C ARG A 183 -10.17 0.58 -5.75
N GLN A 184 -9.43 -0.49 -6.04
CA GLN A 184 -9.48 -1.13 -7.36
C GLN A 184 -10.85 -1.77 -7.61
N GLU A 185 -11.35 -2.49 -6.62
CA GLU A 185 -12.70 -3.05 -6.67
C GLU A 185 -13.78 -1.99 -6.77
N ALA A 186 -13.63 -0.86 -6.04
CA ALA A 186 -14.54 0.25 -6.11
C ALA A 186 -14.61 0.86 -7.53
N VAL A 187 -13.46 1.08 -8.17
CA VAL A 187 -13.37 1.58 -9.55
C VAL A 187 -13.90 0.56 -10.55
N LEU A 188 -13.61 -0.73 -10.38
CA LEU A 188 -14.14 -1.79 -11.23
C LEU A 188 -15.67 -1.93 -11.10
N LEU A 189 -16.20 -1.84 -9.90
CA LEU A 189 -17.66 -1.81 -9.65
C LEU A 189 -18.31 -0.60 -10.32
N SER A 190 -17.68 0.59 -10.23
CA SER A 190 -18.16 1.80 -10.92
C SER A 190 -18.22 1.58 -12.43
N LEU A 191 -17.16 1.04 -13.03
CA LEU A 191 -17.10 0.73 -14.47
C LEU A 191 -18.15 -0.31 -14.86
N ARG A 192 -18.40 -1.33 -14.02
CA ARG A 192 -19.45 -2.33 -14.24
C ARG A 192 -20.83 -1.72 -14.18
N SER A 193 -21.08 -0.79 -13.25
CA SER A 193 -22.39 -0.13 -13.10
C SER A 193 -22.72 0.80 -14.27
N LEU A 194 -21.73 1.48 -14.80
CA LEU A 194 -21.88 2.45 -15.92
C LEU A 194 -22.18 1.77 -17.26
N ARG A 195 -21.77 0.50 -17.47
CA ARG A 195 -22.07 -0.32 -18.65
C ARG A 195 -21.68 0.30 -20.02
N HIS A 196 -20.91 1.39 -20.02
CA HIS A 196 -20.39 2.08 -21.21
C HIS A 196 -18.99 2.64 -20.92
N PRO A 197 -18.18 2.94 -21.95
CA PRO A 197 -16.91 3.63 -21.74
C PRO A 197 -17.15 4.95 -21.00
N ALA A 198 -16.50 5.12 -19.84
CA ALA A 198 -16.76 6.22 -18.93
C ALA A 198 -15.54 7.10 -18.70
N GLY A 199 -15.74 8.39 -18.63
CA GLY A 199 -14.72 9.36 -18.23
C GLY A 199 -14.41 9.27 -16.73
N ILE A 200 -13.31 9.90 -16.32
CA ILE A 200 -12.90 9.86 -14.92
C ILE A 200 -13.94 10.49 -13.98
N ASP A 201 -14.64 11.51 -14.46
CA ASP A 201 -15.66 12.21 -13.66
C ASP A 201 -16.91 11.36 -13.49
N ASP A 202 -17.29 10.56 -14.51
CA ASP A 202 -18.40 9.61 -14.45
C ASP A 202 -18.06 8.47 -13.47
N ILE A 203 -16.82 7.96 -13.54
CA ILE A 203 -16.32 6.92 -12.63
C ILE A 203 -16.36 7.42 -11.18
N MET A 204 -15.91 8.66 -10.95
CA MET A 204 -15.95 9.28 -9.61
C MET A 204 -17.37 9.43 -9.08
N GLY A 205 -18.30 9.82 -9.93
CA GLY A 205 -19.71 9.95 -9.56
C GLY A 205 -20.41 8.61 -9.26
N ALA A 206 -19.88 7.51 -9.78
CA ALA A 206 -20.39 6.16 -9.58
C ALA A 206 -19.66 5.37 -8.48
N LEU A 207 -18.70 5.98 -7.78
CA LEU A 207 -17.96 5.29 -6.70
C LEU A 207 -18.88 4.96 -5.53
N PRO A 208 -18.84 3.72 -5.01
CA PRO A 208 -19.73 3.29 -3.95
C PRO A 208 -19.28 3.81 -2.58
N GLY A 209 -20.24 4.19 -1.74
CA GLY A 209 -20.16 4.45 -0.29
C GLY A 209 -18.84 5.08 0.20
N PRO A 210 -18.00 4.30 0.89
CA PRO A 210 -16.79 4.84 1.52
C PRO A 210 -15.73 5.35 0.53
N PHE A 211 -15.87 5.03 -0.77
CA PHE A 211 -14.95 5.46 -1.83
C PHE A 211 -15.44 6.69 -2.62
N ALA A 212 -16.63 7.21 -2.32
CA ALA A 212 -17.19 8.39 -2.99
C ALA A 212 -16.35 9.67 -2.79
N GLU A 213 -15.52 9.71 -1.74
CA GLU A 213 -14.64 10.82 -1.42
C GLU A 213 -13.25 10.74 -2.10
N LEU A 214 -13.01 9.71 -2.93
CA LEU A 214 -11.74 9.60 -3.66
C LEU A 214 -11.54 10.81 -4.58
N ARG A 215 -10.34 11.41 -4.48
CA ARG A 215 -9.97 12.55 -5.34
C ARG A 215 -9.51 12.07 -6.72
N LYS A 216 -9.67 12.92 -7.72
CA LYS A 216 -9.31 12.65 -9.12
C LYS A 216 -7.91 12.04 -9.34
N PRO A 217 -6.83 12.47 -8.65
CA PRO A 217 -5.52 11.85 -8.76
C PRO A 217 -5.49 10.38 -8.30
N GLN A 218 -6.22 10.05 -7.25
CA GLN A 218 -6.30 8.70 -6.69
C GLN A 218 -7.01 7.74 -7.64
N VAL A 219 -8.12 8.19 -8.23
CA VAL A 219 -8.83 7.42 -9.26
C VAL A 219 -7.95 7.23 -10.49
N ARG A 220 -7.20 8.27 -10.91
CA ARG A 220 -6.23 8.15 -12.02
C ARG A 220 -5.14 7.12 -11.75
N TYR A 221 -4.61 7.08 -10.53
CA TYR A 221 -3.62 6.09 -10.13
C TYR A 221 -4.18 4.67 -10.25
N VAL A 222 -5.37 4.42 -9.71
CA VAL A 222 -6.04 3.12 -9.81
C VAL A 222 -6.28 2.73 -11.27
N LEU A 223 -6.77 3.65 -12.09
CA LEU A 223 -6.99 3.41 -13.52
C LEU A 223 -5.68 3.08 -14.26
N THR A 224 -4.58 3.75 -13.90
CA THR A 224 -3.26 3.46 -14.49
C THR A 224 -2.81 2.03 -14.15
N LYS A 225 -3.00 1.61 -12.91
CA LYS A 225 -2.66 0.27 -12.46
C LYS A 225 -3.52 -0.80 -13.16
N LEU A 226 -4.83 -0.59 -13.22
CA LEU A 226 -5.75 -1.50 -13.92
C LEU A 226 -5.48 -1.61 -15.43
N LEU A 227 -4.98 -0.53 -16.05
CA LEU A 227 -4.51 -0.54 -17.44
C LEU A 227 -3.24 -1.38 -17.60
N GLN A 228 -2.28 -1.28 -16.68
CA GLN A 228 -1.06 -2.08 -16.70
C GLN A 228 -1.35 -3.58 -16.47
N GLU A 229 -2.33 -3.89 -15.65
CA GLU A 229 -2.81 -5.24 -15.38
C GLU A 229 -3.69 -5.80 -16.52
N GLY A 230 -4.02 -4.99 -17.53
CA GLY A 230 -4.85 -5.40 -18.66
C GLY A 230 -6.34 -5.64 -18.31
N VAL A 231 -6.77 -5.22 -17.12
CA VAL A 231 -8.14 -5.41 -16.63
C VAL A 231 -9.13 -4.43 -17.25
N ILE A 232 -8.63 -3.25 -17.65
CA ILE A 232 -9.40 -2.21 -18.33
C ILE A 232 -8.68 -1.76 -19.60
N VAL A 233 -9.46 -1.19 -20.52
CA VAL A 233 -8.95 -0.60 -21.77
C VAL A 233 -9.27 0.90 -21.77
N ARG A 234 -8.31 1.69 -22.25
CA ARG A 234 -8.48 3.13 -22.43
C ARG A 234 -8.78 3.44 -23.88
N GLU A 235 -9.80 4.26 -24.11
CA GLU A 235 -10.15 4.81 -25.41
C GLU A 235 -9.87 6.34 -25.39
N GLY A 236 -9.14 6.84 -26.38
CA GLY A 236 -8.71 8.24 -26.47
C GLY A 236 -7.24 8.50 -26.10
N GLY A 237 -6.75 9.70 -26.42
CA GLY A 237 -5.35 10.11 -26.21
C GLY A 237 -5.04 10.44 -24.74
N ARG A 238 -3.78 10.22 -24.33
CA ARG A 238 -3.30 10.54 -22.97
C ARG A 238 -3.45 12.05 -22.71
N GLY A 239 -4.23 12.42 -21.68
CA GLY A 239 -4.44 13.82 -21.30
C GLY A 239 -5.56 14.56 -22.04
N ASN A 240 -6.27 13.90 -22.96
CA ASN A 240 -7.41 14.48 -23.64
C ASN A 240 -8.65 14.49 -22.71
N ARG A 241 -9.49 15.54 -22.78
CA ARG A 241 -10.75 15.64 -22.01
C ARG A 241 -11.75 14.52 -22.32
N ASN A 242 -11.61 13.89 -23.49
CA ASN A 242 -12.49 12.81 -23.98
C ASN A 242 -11.91 11.41 -23.77
N THR A 243 -10.97 11.24 -22.83
CA THR A 243 -10.43 9.92 -22.50
C THR A 243 -11.45 9.13 -21.68
N THR A 244 -11.83 7.94 -22.18
CA THR A 244 -12.75 7.03 -21.48
C THR A 244 -12.09 5.70 -21.17
N TYR A 245 -12.65 4.99 -20.22
CA TYR A 245 -12.20 3.68 -19.75
C TYR A 245 -13.35 2.69 -19.77
N ARG A 246 -13.06 1.46 -20.12
CA ARG A 246 -14.00 0.33 -20.05
C ARG A 246 -13.30 -0.93 -19.56
N LEU A 247 -14.06 -1.91 -19.13
CA LEU A 247 -13.52 -3.23 -18.82
C LEU A 247 -12.98 -3.88 -20.11
N ALA A 248 -11.89 -4.63 -19.97
CA ALA A 248 -11.25 -5.34 -21.09
C ALA A 248 -12.12 -6.48 -21.61
#